data_46a91502c066e2fb3aced14662799a9d
#
_entry.id   46a91502c066e2fb3aced14662799a9d
#
_cell.length_a   1.000
_cell.length_b   1.000
_cell.length_c   1.000
_cell.angle_alpha   90.00
_cell.angle_beta   90.00
_cell.angle_gamma   90.00
#
_symmetry.space_group_name_H-M   'P 1'
#
loop_
_entity.id
_entity.type
_entity.pdbx_description
1 polymer ?
#
loop_
_entity_poly.entity_id
_entity_poly.type
_entity_poly.pdbx_seq_one_letter_code
_entity_poly.pdbx_strand_id
1 'polypeptide(L)'
;CPYRCTYCCNTPILEGWKTKKTFLRKYDPQDMVDELIRLRDKYGVGYFEFWDELFLSNLKFVRAFFPLYGEQIGLPFSINSRVEVMNEAFCKMAADAGCHTIWFGIESGDEEFRAKMLGRKMTNKQVIEAAANCKKAGINRLTFNIVGAPLETAENMRKTLELNKTIAPEHFFFFPYIPLRGTPLYNIAKEEGLLLTSKRELHYLSAANDQQFTMNMKEQPELLTQEDYNDLCMEMLAFQQVNNRLSYDDGPNSETGSATVEDKSFSFVEPASEGEIDAPMPPPAAASLLDGVKNLFRS
;
A
#
# COMPACT_ATOMS: atom_id res chain seq x y z
N CYS A 1 -9.31 4.13 8.18
CA CYS A 1 -8.47 3.08 8.77
C CYS A 1 -8.19 3.39 10.24
N PRO A 2 -8.31 2.44 11.19
CA PRO A 2 -8.06 2.68 12.62
C PRO A 2 -6.59 2.56 13.01
N TYR A 3 -5.73 2.09 12.13
CA TYR A 3 -4.31 1.87 12.38
C TYR A 3 -3.52 3.17 12.31
N ARG A 4 -2.31 3.16 12.90
CA ARG A 4 -1.42 4.32 13.01
C ARG A 4 -0.05 4.00 12.42
N CYS A 5 -0.02 3.59 11.15
CA CYS A 5 1.23 3.39 10.44
C CYS A 5 1.98 4.73 10.33
N THR A 6 3.27 4.73 10.61
CA THR A 6 4.09 5.95 10.76
C THR A 6 4.23 6.76 9.48
N TYR A 7 4.09 6.11 8.33
CA TYR A 7 4.22 6.70 7.00
C TYR A 7 2.87 7.15 6.39
N CYS A 8 1.74 6.77 6.99
CA CYS A 8 0.43 6.90 6.38
C CYS A 8 -0.26 8.21 6.75
N CYS A 9 -0.82 8.91 5.76
CA CYS A 9 -1.59 10.14 5.93
C CYS A 9 -2.83 9.97 6.84
N ASN A 10 -3.36 8.77 6.98
CA ASN A 10 -4.47 8.49 7.90
C ASN A 10 -4.10 8.71 9.37
N THR A 11 -2.83 8.62 9.73
CA THR A 11 -2.38 8.86 11.12
C THR A 11 -2.66 10.31 11.56
N PRO A 12 -2.15 11.36 10.92
CA PRO A 12 -2.47 12.73 11.29
C PRO A 12 -3.94 13.09 11.08
N ILE A 13 -4.62 12.52 10.08
CA ILE A 13 -6.05 12.73 9.89
C ILE A 13 -6.84 12.20 11.09
N LEU A 14 -6.53 10.96 11.54
CA LEU A 14 -7.18 10.35 12.71
C LEU A 14 -6.88 11.14 14.00
N GLU A 15 -5.69 11.69 14.15
CA GLU A 15 -5.30 12.51 15.30
C GLU A 15 -6.06 13.83 15.35
N GLY A 16 -6.21 14.49 14.19
CA GLY A 16 -6.96 15.74 14.04
C GLY A 16 -8.50 15.57 14.12
N TRP A 17 -9.02 14.33 14.05
CA TRP A 17 -10.45 14.09 14.07
C TRP A 17 -11.04 14.24 15.46
N LYS A 18 -11.97 15.20 15.63
CA LYS A 18 -12.53 15.57 16.95
C LYS A 18 -13.27 14.41 17.64
N THR A 19 -13.96 13.57 16.87
CA THR A 19 -14.80 12.51 17.42
C THR A 19 -14.45 11.15 16.82
N LYS A 20 -13.56 10.41 17.47
CA LYS A 20 -13.05 9.12 16.97
C LYS A 20 -14.16 8.11 16.61
N LYS A 21 -15.31 8.16 17.29
CA LYS A 21 -16.46 7.29 17.00
C LYS A 21 -17.06 7.51 15.60
N THR A 22 -16.90 8.69 15.01
CA THR A 22 -17.44 9.04 13.68
C THR A 22 -16.40 9.01 12.58
N PHE A 23 -15.17 8.62 12.88
CA PHE A 23 -14.09 8.52 11.90
C PHE A 23 -14.32 7.38 10.91
N LEU A 24 -14.65 6.20 11.42
CA LEU A 24 -15.00 5.04 10.60
C LEU A 24 -16.50 5.03 10.33
N ARG A 25 -16.87 5.21 9.08
CA ARG A 25 -18.26 5.19 8.62
C ARG A 25 -18.44 4.04 7.64
N LYS A 26 -19.58 3.37 7.70
CA LYS A 26 -19.98 2.33 6.76
C LYS A 26 -21.41 2.58 6.32
N TYR A 27 -21.71 2.21 5.11
CA TYR A 27 -23.08 2.10 4.63
C TYR A 27 -23.81 0.96 5.36
N ASP A 28 -25.14 0.96 5.31
CA ASP A 28 -25.88 -0.26 5.56
C ASP A 28 -25.51 -1.30 4.49
N PRO A 29 -25.35 -2.58 4.82
CA PRO A 29 -24.96 -3.59 3.85
C PRO A 29 -25.93 -3.70 2.67
N GLN A 30 -27.24 -3.62 2.88
CA GLN A 30 -28.24 -3.70 1.81
C GLN A 30 -28.20 -2.44 0.94
N ASP A 31 -28.14 -1.24 1.53
CA ASP A 31 -28.03 0.01 0.77
C ASP A 31 -26.81 0.01 -0.15
N MET A 32 -25.69 -0.56 0.32
CA MET A 32 -24.49 -0.69 -0.49
C MET A 32 -24.67 -1.68 -1.66
N VAL A 33 -25.31 -2.81 -1.41
CA VAL A 33 -25.62 -3.79 -2.47
C VAL A 33 -26.58 -3.19 -3.51
N ASP A 34 -27.61 -2.49 -3.10
CA ASP A 34 -28.58 -1.83 -4.00
C ASP A 34 -27.88 -0.80 -4.91
N GLU A 35 -26.95 -0.02 -4.35
CA GLU A 35 -26.15 0.93 -5.16
C GLU A 35 -25.23 0.22 -6.15
N LEU A 36 -24.59 -0.89 -5.76
CA LEU A 36 -23.74 -1.67 -6.65
C LEU A 36 -24.55 -2.34 -7.77
N ILE A 37 -25.76 -2.85 -7.48
CA ILE A 37 -26.70 -3.35 -8.50
C ILE A 37 -27.05 -2.23 -9.48
N ARG A 38 -27.38 -1.04 -8.98
CA ARG A 38 -27.67 0.12 -9.84
C ARG A 38 -26.51 0.47 -10.76
N LEU A 39 -25.27 0.44 -10.23
CA LEU A 39 -24.07 0.69 -11.04
C LEU A 39 -23.85 -0.41 -12.10
N ARG A 40 -23.97 -1.68 -11.70
CA ARG A 40 -23.85 -2.83 -12.61
C ARG A 40 -24.84 -2.70 -13.76
N ASP A 41 -26.10 -2.50 -13.46
CA ASP A 41 -27.19 -2.53 -14.45
C ASP A 41 -27.16 -1.29 -15.38
N LYS A 42 -26.77 -0.12 -14.81
CA LYS A 42 -26.70 1.13 -15.57
C LYS A 42 -25.47 1.22 -16.49
N TYR A 43 -24.33 0.72 -16.03
CA TYR A 43 -23.04 0.93 -16.71
C TYR A 43 -22.41 -0.38 -17.26
N GLY A 44 -23.03 -1.53 -17.08
CA GLY A 44 -22.50 -2.82 -17.52
C GLY A 44 -21.21 -3.20 -16.78
N VAL A 45 -21.11 -2.86 -15.50
CA VAL A 45 -19.91 -3.13 -14.68
C VAL A 45 -19.72 -4.64 -14.54
N GLY A 46 -18.54 -5.17 -14.88
CA GLY A 46 -18.18 -6.57 -14.74
C GLY A 46 -17.27 -6.90 -13.55
N TYR A 47 -16.76 -5.90 -12.88
CA TYR A 47 -15.82 -6.04 -11.76
C TYR A 47 -15.92 -4.84 -10.83
N PHE A 48 -15.79 -5.06 -9.50
CA PHE A 48 -15.77 -3.99 -8.52
C PHE A 48 -14.43 -3.95 -7.76
N GLU A 49 -13.85 -2.76 -7.65
CA GLU A 49 -12.69 -2.51 -6.78
C GLU A 49 -13.11 -1.64 -5.59
N PHE A 50 -12.93 -2.15 -4.38
CA PHE A 50 -13.22 -1.42 -3.16
C PHE A 50 -11.95 -0.74 -2.63
N TRP A 51 -11.90 0.57 -2.73
CA TRP A 51 -10.75 1.40 -2.35
C TRP A 51 -10.75 1.85 -0.87
N ASP A 52 -11.56 1.21 -0.03
CA ASP A 52 -11.40 1.39 1.42
C ASP A 52 -9.98 1.01 1.83
N GLU A 53 -9.26 1.85 2.59
CA GLU A 53 -7.90 1.54 3.06
C GLU A 53 -7.84 0.27 3.93
N LEU A 54 -8.97 -0.12 4.47
CA LEU A 54 -9.19 -1.39 5.15
C LEU A 54 -10.66 -1.76 5.05
N PHE A 55 -11.02 -2.57 4.09
CA PHE A 55 -12.39 -3.03 3.90
C PHE A 55 -12.95 -3.74 5.15
N LEU A 56 -12.07 -4.47 5.84
CA LEU A 56 -12.34 -5.26 7.04
C LEU A 56 -12.34 -4.47 8.35
N SER A 57 -12.39 -3.15 8.31
CA SER A 57 -12.41 -2.35 9.54
C SER A 57 -13.61 -2.66 10.46
N ASN A 58 -14.64 -3.32 9.94
CA ASN A 58 -15.83 -3.74 10.66
C ASN A 58 -16.29 -5.15 10.25
N LEU A 59 -15.92 -6.16 11.03
CA LEU A 59 -16.27 -7.56 10.77
C LEU A 59 -17.80 -7.82 10.77
N LYS A 60 -18.60 -7.05 11.55
CA LYS A 60 -20.05 -7.18 11.53
C LYS A 60 -20.62 -6.77 10.17
N PHE A 61 -20.12 -5.68 9.61
CA PHE A 61 -20.49 -5.24 8.26
C PHE A 61 -20.14 -6.32 7.22
N VAL A 62 -18.90 -6.82 7.22
CA VAL A 62 -18.43 -7.80 6.25
C VAL A 62 -19.23 -9.10 6.29
N ARG A 63 -19.56 -9.61 7.49
CA ARG A 63 -20.38 -10.80 7.66
C ARG A 63 -21.81 -10.64 7.15
N ALA A 64 -22.35 -9.43 7.13
CA ALA A 64 -23.65 -9.14 6.55
C ALA A 64 -23.55 -8.86 5.04
N PHE A 65 -22.52 -8.13 4.60
CA PHE A 65 -22.36 -7.69 3.21
C PHE A 65 -21.98 -8.82 2.25
N PHE A 66 -21.02 -9.68 2.61
CA PHE A 66 -20.52 -10.70 1.66
C PHE A 66 -21.59 -11.70 1.21
N PRO A 67 -22.45 -12.26 2.08
CA PRO A 67 -23.53 -13.12 1.61
C PRO A 67 -24.49 -12.40 0.67
N LEU A 68 -24.90 -11.16 1.02
CA LEU A 68 -25.79 -10.35 0.17
C LEU A 68 -25.15 -10.05 -1.19
N TYR A 69 -23.85 -9.69 -1.20
CA TYR A 69 -23.12 -9.43 -2.44
C TYR A 69 -23.05 -10.67 -3.33
N GLY A 70 -22.67 -11.81 -2.77
CA GLY A 70 -22.55 -13.05 -3.51
C GLY A 70 -23.89 -13.49 -4.10
N GLU A 71 -25.00 -13.35 -3.37
CA GLU A 71 -26.35 -13.74 -3.79
C GLU A 71 -26.93 -12.78 -4.84
N GLN A 72 -26.79 -11.47 -4.65
CA GLN A 72 -27.52 -10.47 -5.44
C GLN A 72 -26.70 -9.86 -6.57
N ILE A 73 -25.35 -9.87 -6.47
CA ILE A 73 -24.46 -9.28 -7.47
C ILE A 73 -23.64 -10.36 -8.18
N GLY A 74 -22.90 -11.17 -7.43
CA GLY A 74 -22.13 -12.30 -7.93
C GLY A 74 -20.97 -11.96 -8.88
N LEU A 75 -20.59 -10.69 -9.02
CA LEU A 75 -19.44 -10.25 -9.82
C LEU A 75 -18.14 -10.40 -9.04
N PRO A 76 -17.02 -10.65 -9.72
CA PRO A 76 -15.72 -10.64 -9.06
C PRO A 76 -15.38 -9.25 -8.53
N PHE A 77 -14.64 -9.21 -7.40
CA PHE A 77 -14.23 -7.95 -6.79
C PHE A 77 -12.86 -8.05 -6.12
N SER A 78 -12.25 -6.90 -5.85
CA SER A 78 -11.03 -6.76 -5.03
C SER A 78 -11.23 -5.85 -3.84
N ILE A 79 -10.45 -6.10 -2.79
CA ILE A 79 -10.46 -5.35 -1.53
C ILE A 79 -9.06 -5.12 -0.99
N ASN A 80 -8.88 -4.01 -0.25
CA ASN A 80 -7.72 -3.82 0.61
C ASN A 80 -7.91 -4.51 1.97
N SER A 81 -6.89 -5.20 2.42
CA SER A 81 -6.88 -5.90 3.69
C SER A 81 -5.58 -5.69 4.46
N ARG A 82 -5.55 -6.26 5.65
CA ARG A 82 -4.34 -6.39 6.46
C ARG A 82 -4.14 -7.86 6.83
N VAL A 83 -2.88 -8.23 6.88
CA VAL A 83 -2.42 -9.59 7.21
C VAL A 83 -3.09 -10.14 8.48
N GLU A 84 -3.25 -9.30 9.50
CA GLU A 84 -3.76 -9.69 10.81
C GLU A 84 -5.23 -10.18 10.81
N VAL A 85 -5.97 -9.91 9.74
CA VAL A 85 -7.37 -10.33 9.61
C VAL A 85 -7.60 -11.40 8.55
N MET A 86 -6.56 -11.77 7.79
CA MET A 86 -6.63 -12.72 6.68
C MET A 86 -6.48 -14.18 7.16
N ASN A 87 -7.30 -14.59 8.13
CA ASN A 87 -7.37 -15.99 8.56
C ASN A 87 -8.19 -16.84 7.58
N GLU A 88 -8.12 -18.16 7.74
CA GLU A 88 -8.78 -19.12 6.82
C GLU A 88 -10.29 -18.88 6.70
N ALA A 89 -10.97 -18.66 7.83
CA ALA A 89 -12.43 -18.44 7.83
C ALA A 89 -12.82 -17.16 7.06
N PHE A 90 -12.01 -16.10 7.21
CA PHE A 90 -12.23 -14.86 6.45
C PHE A 90 -11.98 -15.07 4.96
N CYS A 91 -10.82 -15.65 4.59
CA CYS A 91 -10.50 -15.88 3.17
C CYS A 91 -11.56 -16.75 2.49
N LYS A 92 -12.05 -17.80 3.18
CA LYS A 92 -13.15 -18.61 2.67
C LYS A 92 -14.43 -17.78 2.46
N MET A 93 -14.83 -16.99 3.44
CA MET A 93 -16.03 -16.15 3.34
C MET A 93 -15.92 -15.12 2.21
N ALA A 94 -14.74 -14.54 2.01
CA ALA A 94 -14.48 -13.61 0.91
C ALA A 94 -14.55 -14.31 -0.46
N ALA A 95 -13.94 -15.49 -0.60
CA ALA A 95 -14.00 -16.29 -1.80
C ALA A 95 -15.43 -16.72 -2.15
N ASP A 96 -16.19 -17.20 -1.17
CA ASP A 96 -17.60 -17.57 -1.33
C ASP A 96 -18.46 -16.40 -1.84
N ALA A 97 -18.06 -15.16 -1.53
CA ALA A 97 -18.72 -13.94 -2.01
C ALA A 97 -18.25 -13.47 -3.40
N GLY A 98 -17.23 -14.09 -3.99
CA GLY A 98 -16.67 -13.72 -5.29
C GLY A 98 -15.43 -12.82 -5.20
N CYS A 99 -14.76 -12.73 -4.04
CA CYS A 99 -13.50 -11.99 -3.93
C CYS A 99 -12.44 -12.63 -4.82
N HIS A 100 -12.01 -11.89 -5.84
CA HIS A 100 -11.00 -12.34 -6.79
C HIS A 100 -9.58 -12.03 -6.30
N THR A 101 -9.36 -10.83 -5.74
CA THR A 101 -8.03 -10.40 -5.32
C THR A 101 -8.07 -9.67 -3.98
N ILE A 102 -7.14 -9.99 -3.09
CA ILE A 102 -6.89 -9.23 -1.87
C ILE A 102 -5.56 -8.48 -2.00
N TRP A 103 -5.63 -7.16 -1.78
CA TRP A 103 -4.49 -6.27 -1.75
C TRP A 103 -4.05 -6.03 -0.31
N PHE A 104 -2.79 -6.23 -0.02
CA PHE A 104 -2.28 -6.01 1.34
C PHE A 104 -0.84 -5.51 1.36
N GLY A 105 -0.57 -4.56 2.26
CA GLY A 105 0.78 -4.06 2.47
C GLY A 105 1.59 -5.01 3.35
N ILE A 106 2.77 -5.41 2.88
CA ILE A 106 3.85 -5.99 3.69
C ILE A 106 4.74 -4.85 4.18
N GLU A 107 5.01 -3.93 3.29
CA GLU A 107 5.80 -2.71 3.37
C GLU A 107 7.30 -2.99 3.51
N SER A 108 7.72 -3.89 4.41
CA SER A 108 9.10 -4.35 4.56
C SER A 108 9.13 -5.81 5.02
N GLY A 109 10.09 -6.58 4.51
CA GLY A 109 10.33 -7.97 4.92
C GLY A 109 11.12 -8.10 6.22
N ASP A 110 11.74 -7.03 6.68
CA ASP A 110 12.40 -7.01 7.98
C ASP A 110 11.40 -6.70 9.10
N GLU A 111 11.18 -7.66 10.00
CA GLU A 111 10.16 -7.53 11.06
C GLU A 111 10.49 -6.41 12.04
N GLU A 112 11.76 -6.25 12.39
CA GLU A 112 12.20 -5.26 13.36
C GLU A 112 12.08 -3.84 12.78
N PHE A 113 12.60 -3.64 11.57
CA PHE A 113 12.46 -2.40 10.85
C PHE A 113 10.99 -2.04 10.62
N ARG A 114 10.19 -3.00 10.14
CA ARG A 114 8.76 -2.83 9.91
C ARG A 114 8.01 -2.43 11.18
N ALA A 115 8.31 -3.08 12.32
CA ALA A 115 7.66 -2.77 13.58
C ALA A 115 8.07 -1.41 14.14
N LYS A 116 9.38 -1.09 14.12
CA LYS A 116 9.93 0.13 14.71
C LYS A 116 9.71 1.35 13.83
N MET A 117 10.04 1.24 12.54
CA MET A 117 10.02 2.38 11.62
C MET A 117 8.65 2.60 10.98
N LEU A 118 7.97 1.53 10.55
CA LEU A 118 6.71 1.63 9.83
C LEU A 118 5.47 1.48 10.73
N GLY A 119 5.66 1.17 12.01
CA GLY A 119 4.56 1.03 12.97
C GLY A 119 3.66 -0.20 12.69
N ARG A 120 4.20 -1.24 12.03
CA ARG A 120 3.48 -2.47 11.68
C ARG A 120 4.09 -3.68 12.37
N LYS A 121 3.34 -4.30 13.27
CA LYS A 121 3.87 -5.33 14.19
C LYS A 121 3.61 -6.77 13.75
N MET A 122 3.01 -7.01 12.57
CA MET A 122 2.83 -8.39 12.09
C MET A 122 4.17 -9.06 11.85
N THR A 123 4.25 -10.37 12.15
CA THR A 123 5.43 -11.20 11.90
C THR A 123 5.46 -11.73 10.47
N ASN A 124 6.63 -12.14 9.97
CA ASN A 124 6.74 -12.79 8.66
C ASN A 124 5.96 -14.11 8.62
N LYS A 125 5.91 -14.83 9.75
CA LYS A 125 5.05 -16.00 9.87
C LYS A 125 3.58 -15.66 9.60
N GLN A 126 3.05 -14.58 10.18
CA GLN A 126 1.68 -14.14 9.94
C GLN A 126 1.47 -13.72 8.47
N VAL A 127 2.46 -13.09 7.84
CA VAL A 127 2.41 -12.74 6.40
C VAL A 127 2.30 -13.99 5.54
N ILE A 128 3.15 -14.99 5.80
CA ILE A 128 3.16 -16.25 5.05
C ILE A 128 1.86 -17.03 5.27
N GLU A 129 1.36 -17.12 6.50
CA GLU A 129 0.09 -17.79 6.83
C GLU A 129 -1.10 -17.09 6.14
N ALA A 130 -1.16 -15.76 6.17
CA ALA A 130 -2.21 -14.99 5.50
C ALA A 130 -2.21 -15.20 3.98
N ALA A 131 -1.02 -15.17 3.36
CA ALA A 131 -0.86 -15.43 1.93
C ALA A 131 -1.27 -16.88 1.57
N ALA A 132 -0.91 -17.85 2.42
CA ALA A 132 -1.32 -19.24 2.23
C ALA A 132 -2.84 -19.43 2.35
N ASN A 133 -3.50 -18.74 3.29
CA ASN A 133 -4.95 -18.76 3.44
C ASN A 133 -5.68 -18.21 2.20
N CYS A 134 -5.19 -17.12 1.63
CA CYS A 134 -5.72 -16.59 0.36
C CYS A 134 -5.56 -17.61 -0.77
N LYS A 135 -4.36 -18.16 -0.95
CA LYS A 135 -4.08 -19.17 -1.97
C LYS A 135 -4.98 -20.39 -1.83
N LYS A 136 -5.16 -20.91 -0.61
CA LYS A 136 -6.04 -22.02 -0.30
C LYS A 136 -7.50 -21.74 -0.68
N ALA A 137 -7.93 -20.48 -0.52
CA ALA A 137 -9.28 -20.04 -0.88
C ALA A 137 -9.44 -19.70 -2.37
N GLY A 138 -8.38 -19.80 -3.20
CA GLY A 138 -8.41 -19.42 -4.61
C GLY A 138 -8.43 -17.91 -4.85
N ILE A 139 -7.98 -17.10 -3.88
CA ILE A 139 -7.94 -15.64 -3.98
C ILE A 139 -6.54 -15.21 -4.39
N ASN A 140 -6.44 -14.41 -5.45
CA ASN A 140 -5.19 -13.78 -5.87
C ASN A 140 -4.68 -12.79 -4.83
N ARG A 141 -3.36 -12.67 -4.72
CA ARG A 141 -2.67 -11.82 -3.75
C ARG A 141 -1.92 -10.73 -4.47
N LEU A 142 -2.18 -9.49 -4.06
CA LEU A 142 -1.40 -8.34 -4.49
C LEU A 142 -0.72 -7.74 -3.28
N THR A 143 0.61 -7.60 -3.34
CA THR A 143 1.39 -7.05 -2.25
C THR A 143 1.91 -5.66 -2.56
N PHE A 144 1.85 -4.78 -1.54
CA PHE A 144 2.49 -3.47 -1.57
C PHE A 144 3.70 -3.46 -0.64
N ASN A 145 4.77 -2.84 -1.11
CA ASN A 145 6.04 -2.73 -0.41
C ASN A 145 6.59 -1.31 -0.54
N ILE A 146 7.27 -0.84 0.50
CA ILE A 146 7.94 0.46 0.54
C ILE A 146 9.44 0.22 0.54
N VAL A 147 10.17 1.01 -0.24
CA VAL A 147 11.63 0.97 -0.32
C VAL A 147 12.23 2.37 -0.16
N GLY A 148 13.44 2.48 0.36
CA GLY A 148 14.12 3.74 0.57
C GLY A 148 13.50 4.58 1.71
N ALA A 149 12.93 3.93 2.73
CA ALA A 149 12.44 4.60 3.93
C ALA A 149 13.62 5.12 4.80
N PRO A 150 13.39 6.13 5.68
CA PRO A 150 14.44 6.60 6.59
C PRO A 150 15.06 5.44 7.36
N LEU A 151 16.39 5.42 7.46
CA LEU A 151 17.18 4.41 8.17
C LEU A 151 17.03 2.97 7.61
N GLU A 152 16.46 2.79 6.44
CA GLU A 152 16.41 1.49 5.78
C GLU A 152 17.79 1.11 5.25
N THR A 153 18.18 -0.15 5.43
CA THR A 153 19.43 -0.70 4.91
C THR A 153 19.18 -1.53 3.65
N ALA A 154 20.24 -1.76 2.87
CA ALA A 154 20.20 -2.70 1.74
C ALA A 154 19.72 -4.10 2.18
N GLU A 155 20.10 -4.56 3.38
CA GLU A 155 19.65 -5.83 3.94
C GLU A 155 18.15 -5.84 4.23
N ASN A 156 17.57 -4.74 4.74
CA ASN A 156 16.11 -4.64 4.94
C ASN A 156 15.37 -4.77 3.60
N MET A 157 15.86 -4.12 2.53
CA MET A 157 15.28 -4.24 1.19
C MET A 157 15.40 -5.68 0.64
N ARG A 158 16.56 -6.34 0.81
CA ARG A 158 16.72 -7.76 0.42
C ARG A 158 15.71 -8.66 1.11
N LYS A 159 15.53 -8.51 2.43
CA LYS A 159 14.51 -9.27 3.18
C LYS A 159 13.10 -9.03 2.65
N THR A 160 12.81 -7.81 2.16
CA THR A 160 11.52 -7.50 1.53
C THR A 160 11.31 -8.31 0.26
N LEU A 161 12.32 -8.35 -0.61
CA LEU A 161 12.27 -9.15 -1.84
C LEU A 161 12.16 -10.65 -1.53
N GLU A 162 12.97 -11.17 -0.60
CA GLU A 162 12.97 -12.60 -0.23
C GLU A 162 11.65 -13.06 0.40
N LEU A 163 11.03 -12.22 1.22
CA LEU A 163 9.70 -12.52 1.76
C LEU A 163 8.65 -12.60 0.65
N ASN A 164 8.69 -11.69 -0.31
CA ASN A 164 7.79 -11.72 -1.46
C ASN A 164 8.06 -12.93 -2.38
N LYS A 165 9.31 -13.31 -2.62
CA LYS A 165 9.66 -14.56 -3.31
C LYS A 165 9.10 -15.79 -2.57
N THR A 166 9.17 -15.80 -1.25
CA THR A 166 8.66 -16.90 -0.41
C THR A 166 7.14 -17.06 -0.53
N ILE A 167 6.39 -15.98 -0.48
CA ILE A 167 4.92 -16.03 -0.59
C ILE A 167 4.43 -16.14 -2.02
N ALA A 168 5.26 -15.76 -3.01
CA ALA A 168 4.97 -15.79 -4.45
C ALA A 168 3.57 -15.22 -4.75
N PRO A 169 3.31 -13.92 -4.54
CA PRO A 169 2.02 -13.31 -4.82
C PRO A 169 1.79 -13.23 -6.32
N GLU A 170 0.55 -13.25 -6.78
CA GLU A 170 0.20 -13.08 -8.20
C GLU A 170 0.59 -11.68 -8.69
N HIS A 171 0.53 -10.66 -7.81
CA HIS A 171 0.98 -9.31 -8.14
C HIS A 171 1.89 -8.78 -7.03
N PHE A 172 3.04 -8.26 -7.43
CA PHE A 172 4.01 -7.63 -6.56
C PHE A 172 4.21 -6.17 -6.98
N PHE A 173 4.03 -5.25 -6.05
CA PHE A 173 4.32 -3.83 -6.26
C PHE A 173 5.21 -3.31 -5.14
N PHE A 174 6.15 -2.43 -5.51
CA PHE A 174 6.95 -1.69 -4.57
C PHE A 174 7.05 -0.22 -5.01
N PHE A 175 7.11 0.67 -4.02
CA PHE A 175 7.15 2.10 -4.25
C PHE A 175 8.22 2.74 -3.38
N PRO A 176 8.97 3.73 -3.91
CA PRO A 176 9.82 4.57 -3.09
C PRO A 176 9.03 5.23 -1.97
N TYR A 177 9.63 5.32 -0.79
CA TYR A 177 9.01 6.05 0.32
C TYR A 177 8.80 7.52 -0.03
N ILE A 178 7.59 8.02 0.16
CA ILE A 178 7.24 9.42 -0.02
C ILE A 178 7.03 10.06 1.36
N PRO A 179 7.84 11.08 1.74
CA PRO A 179 7.76 11.73 3.05
C PRO A 179 6.53 12.64 3.14
N LEU A 180 5.40 12.12 3.57
CA LEU A 180 4.16 12.86 3.71
C LEU A 180 4.18 13.73 4.98
N ARG A 181 4.03 15.05 4.83
CA ARG A 181 4.03 16.01 5.94
C ARG A 181 2.99 15.66 6.99
N GLY A 182 3.37 15.78 8.26
CA GLY A 182 2.50 15.49 9.40
C GLY A 182 2.52 14.02 9.83
N THR A 183 3.18 13.14 9.09
CA THR A 183 3.37 11.74 9.50
C THR A 183 4.56 11.60 10.44
N PRO A 184 4.55 10.64 11.39
CA PRO A 184 5.70 10.39 12.26
C PRO A 184 7.00 10.11 11.48
N LEU A 185 6.93 9.32 10.41
CA LEU A 185 8.11 8.97 9.61
C LEU A 185 8.69 10.17 8.85
N TYR A 186 7.83 11.13 8.43
CA TYR A 186 8.30 12.42 7.89
C TYR A 186 9.14 13.20 8.91
N ASN A 187 8.73 13.19 10.18
CA ASN A 187 9.47 13.90 11.21
C ASN A 187 10.84 13.27 11.44
N ILE A 188 10.92 11.93 11.42
CA ILE A 188 12.21 11.21 11.48
C ILE A 188 13.08 11.61 10.29
N ALA A 189 12.56 11.54 9.06
CA ALA A 189 13.32 11.93 7.87
C ALA A 189 13.83 13.38 7.95
N LYS A 190 13.03 14.28 8.54
CA LYS A 190 13.40 15.68 8.72
C LYS A 190 14.51 15.85 9.78
N GLU A 191 14.40 15.15 10.91
CA GLU A 191 15.38 15.22 12.00
C GLU A 191 16.75 14.66 11.59
N GLU A 192 16.73 13.58 10.78
CA GLU A 192 17.93 12.96 10.21
C GLU A 192 18.49 13.71 8.99
N GLY A 193 17.90 14.85 8.59
CA GLY A 193 18.36 15.63 7.44
C GLY A 193 18.15 14.97 6.07
N LEU A 194 17.28 13.97 5.98
CA LEU A 194 17.08 13.15 4.79
C LEU A 194 16.09 13.73 3.78
N LEU A 195 15.41 14.82 4.12
CA LEU A 195 14.45 15.42 3.20
C LEU A 195 15.17 16.14 2.06
N LEU A 196 14.69 15.90 0.85
CA LEU A 196 15.09 16.68 -0.30
C LEU A 196 14.65 18.13 -0.13
N THR A 197 15.54 19.08 -0.40
CA THR A 197 15.34 20.51 -0.11
C THR A 197 14.90 21.31 -1.32
N SER A 198 15.08 20.78 -2.55
CA SER A 198 14.70 21.50 -3.76
C SER A 198 13.23 21.26 -4.15
N LYS A 199 12.55 22.30 -4.64
CA LYS A 199 11.17 22.19 -5.15
C LYS A 199 11.05 21.17 -6.30
N ARG A 200 12.11 21.00 -7.09
CA ARG A 200 12.15 20.08 -8.22
C ARG A 200 12.18 18.61 -7.79
N GLU A 201 12.72 18.34 -6.61
CA GLU A 201 12.83 17.00 -6.01
C GLU A 201 11.54 16.57 -5.29
N LEU A 202 10.58 17.48 -5.11
CA LEU A 202 9.31 17.22 -4.44
C LEU A 202 8.16 16.82 -5.39
N HIS A 203 8.43 16.60 -6.67
CA HIS A 203 7.44 16.07 -7.61
C HIS A 203 7.24 14.57 -7.41
N TYR A 204 6.42 14.22 -6.42
CA TYR A 204 6.15 12.87 -5.96
C TYR A 204 5.74 11.87 -7.06
N LEU A 205 5.04 12.32 -8.08
CA LEU A 205 4.56 11.45 -9.15
C LEU A 205 5.68 11.01 -10.10
N SER A 206 6.67 11.86 -10.36
CA SER A 206 7.81 11.48 -11.19
C SER A 206 8.77 10.54 -10.45
N ALA A 207 9.00 10.76 -9.15
CA ALA A 207 9.87 9.92 -8.35
C ALA A 207 9.37 8.47 -8.27
N ALA A 208 8.06 8.26 -8.18
CA ALA A 208 7.48 6.93 -8.16
C ALA A 208 7.69 6.16 -9.47
N ASN A 209 7.75 6.86 -10.60
CA ASN A 209 7.97 6.25 -11.92
C ASN A 209 9.46 6.01 -12.21
N ASP A 210 10.34 6.91 -11.73
CA ASP A 210 11.78 6.84 -12.02
C ASP A 210 12.54 5.96 -11.01
N GLN A 211 11.89 5.49 -9.97
CA GLN A 211 12.48 4.65 -8.91
C GLN A 211 13.72 5.27 -8.25
N GLN A 212 13.78 6.59 -8.25
CA GLN A 212 14.85 7.34 -7.59
C GLN A 212 14.55 7.50 -6.10
N PHE A 213 15.57 7.79 -5.30
CA PHE A 213 15.39 8.19 -3.93
C PHE A 213 14.49 9.44 -3.84
N THR A 214 13.42 9.32 -3.07
CA THR A 214 12.56 10.45 -2.71
C THR A 214 13.10 11.24 -1.51
N MET A 215 14.22 10.76 -0.95
CA MET A 215 14.93 11.36 0.16
C MET A 215 16.42 11.52 -0.17
N ASN A 216 17.10 12.39 0.55
CA ASN A 216 18.54 12.57 0.42
C ASN A 216 19.30 11.49 1.21
N MET A 217 19.50 10.32 0.60
CA MET A 217 20.23 9.20 1.22
C MET A 217 21.75 9.40 1.26
N LYS A 218 22.28 10.46 0.64
CA LYS A 218 23.71 10.77 0.67
C LYS A 218 24.27 11.01 2.08
N GLU A 219 23.40 11.39 3.01
CA GLU A 219 23.76 11.60 4.42
C GLU A 219 23.90 10.29 5.22
N GLN A 220 23.50 9.15 4.64
CA GLN A 220 23.55 7.82 5.29
C GLN A 220 24.09 6.74 4.35
N PRO A 221 25.28 6.93 3.73
CA PRO A 221 25.81 5.99 2.74
C PRO A 221 26.17 4.62 3.34
N GLU A 222 26.39 4.53 4.64
CA GLU A 222 26.67 3.29 5.37
C GLU A 222 25.43 2.37 5.52
N LEU A 223 24.23 2.90 5.33
CA LEU A 223 22.99 2.15 5.46
C LEU A 223 22.51 1.64 4.10
N LEU A 224 22.42 2.53 3.12
CA LEU A 224 21.90 2.24 1.79
C LEU A 224 22.52 3.20 0.79
N THR A 225 23.44 2.71 -0.02
CA THR A 225 24.04 3.50 -1.10
C THR A 225 23.07 3.67 -2.27
N GLN A 226 23.29 4.66 -3.11
CA GLN A 226 22.48 4.83 -4.34
C GLN A 226 22.64 3.62 -5.28
N GLU A 227 23.83 3.02 -5.32
CA GLU A 227 24.11 1.84 -6.12
C GLU A 227 23.33 0.63 -5.62
N ASP A 228 23.44 0.29 -4.32
CA ASP A 228 22.66 -0.80 -3.71
C ASP A 228 21.15 -0.62 -3.90
N TYR A 229 20.66 0.61 -3.76
CA TYR A 229 19.24 0.91 -3.97
C TYR A 229 18.82 0.64 -5.41
N ASN A 230 19.61 1.12 -6.38
CA ASN A 230 19.31 0.92 -7.80
C ASN A 230 19.33 -0.56 -8.16
N ASP A 231 20.34 -1.29 -7.72
CA ASP A 231 20.48 -2.72 -8.02
C ASP A 231 19.32 -3.52 -7.45
N LEU A 232 18.97 -3.27 -6.18
CA LEU A 232 17.82 -3.92 -5.54
C LEU A 232 16.48 -3.55 -6.18
N CYS A 233 16.31 -2.30 -6.61
CA CYS A 233 15.13 -1.90 -7.37
C CYS A 233 15.05 -2.62 -8.72
N MET A 234 16.17 -2.82 -9.41
CA MET A 234 16.21 -3.59 -10.66
C MET A 234 15.86 -5.06 -10.44
N GLU A 235 16.33 -5.70 -9.36
CA GLU A 235 15.94 -7.06 -9.00
C GLU A 235 14.44 -7.14 -8.68
N MET A 236 13.91 -6.18 -7.94
CA MET A 236 12.48 -6.09 -7.61
C MET A 236 11.62 -5.89 -8.86
N LEU A 237 12.07 -5.06 -9.82
CA LEU A 237 11.39 -4.88 -11.10
C LEU A 237 11.37 -6.17 -11.91
N ALA A 238 12.48 -6.88 -11.99
CA ALA A 238 12.56 -8.15 -12.69
C ALA A 238 11.57 -9.17 -12.06
N PHE A 239 11.53 -9.25 -10.75
CA PHE A 239 10.56 -10.09 -10.02
C PHE A 239 9.11 -9.66 -10.28
N GLN A 240 8.83 -8.37 -10.26
CA GLN A 240 7.50 -7.81 -10.57
C GLN A 240 7.06 -8.16 -11.99
N GLN A 241 7.94 -8.01 -12.97
CA GLN A 241 7.61 -8.31 -14.37
C GLN A 241 7.28 -9.78 -14.59
N VAL A 242 8.01 -10.68 -13.95
CA VAL A 242 7.73 -12.13 -14.04
C VAL A 242 6.38 -12.46 -13.41
N ASN A 243 6.14 -12.02 -12.17
CA ASN A 243 4.91 -12.33 -11.46
C ASN A 243 3.67 -11.72 -12.12
N ASN A 244 3.74 -10.44 -12.50
CA ASN A 244 2.58 -9.76 -13.06
C ASN A 244 2.20 -10.27 -14.46
N ARG A 245 3.13 -10.84 -15.22
CA ARG A 245 2.82 -11.48 -16.51
C ARG A 245 2.05 -12.79 -16.34
N LEU A 246 2.43 -13.61 -15.38
CA LEU A 246 1.80 -14.91 -15.14
C LEU A 246 0.30 -14.79 -14.80
N SER A 247 -0.12 -13.64 -14.23
CA SER A 247 -1.51 -13.41 -13.83
C SER A 247 -2.42 -12.89 -14.94
N TYR A 248 -1.86 -12.34 -16.01
CA TYR A 248 -2.65 -11.89 -17.17
C TYR A 248 -2.95 -13.02 -18.17
N ASP A 249 -2.14 -14.08 -18.18
CA ASP A 249 -2.30 -15.20 -19.12
C ASP A 249 -3.33 -16.24 -18.65
N ASP A 250 -3.73 -16.23 -17.38
CA ASP A 250 -4.67 -17.21 -16.80
C ASP A 250 -6.15 -16.77 -16.79
N GLY A 251 -6.50 -15.66 -17.44
CA GLY A 251 -7.88 -15.17 -17.54
C GLY A 251 -8.72 -16.01 -18.53
N PRO A 252 -10.03 -16.25 -18.27
CA PRO A 252 -10.90 -17.04 -19.13
C PRO A 252 -11.17 -16.42 -20.52
N ASN A 253 -10.50 -15.32 -20.88
CA ASN A 253 -10.61 -14.63 -22.17
C ASN A 253 -9.25 -14.35 -22.82
N SER A 254 -8.23 -15.18 -22.63
CA SER A 254 -6.92 -15.00 -23.27
C SER A 254 -6.87 -15.45 -24.75
N GLU A 255 -7.91 -15.20 -25.52
CA GLU A 255 -7.88 -15.21 -26.99
C GLU A 255 -7.67 -13.79 -27.54
N THR A 256 -6.61 -13.11 -27.14
CA THR A 256 -6.17 -11.91 -27.86
C THR A 256 -4.67 -11.98 -28.07
N GLY A 257 -4.36 -12.18 -29.36
CA GLY A 257 -3.01 -12.27 -29.87
C GLY A 257 -2.08 -11.16 -29.39
N SER A 258 -0.79 -11.51 -29.33
CA SER A 258 0.35 -10.66 -29.03
C SER A 258 0.25 -9.30 -29.75
N ALA A 259 -0.27 -8.28 -29.07
CA ALA A 259 -0.05 -6.92 -29.47
C ALA A 259 1.32 -6.51 -28.91
N THR A 260 2.31 -6.45 -29.78
CA THR A 260 3.57 -5.76 -29.53
C THR A 260 3.22 -4.32 -29.18
N VAL A 261 3.49 -3.93 -27.95
CA VAL A 261 3.41 -2.53 -27.52
C VAL A 261 4.54 -1.79 -28.24
N GLU A 262 4.23 -1.15 -29.34
CA GLU A 262 5.09 -0.15 -29.95
C GLU A 262 5.27 1.02 -28.99
N ASP A 263 6.50 1.37 -28.76
CA ASP A 263 7.03 2.45 -27.93
C ASP A 263 6.38 3.79 -28.35
N LYS A 264 5.29 4.17 -27.70
CA LYS A 264 4.73 5.52 -27.86
C LYS A 264 5.40 6.41 -26.83
N SER A 265 6.44 7.12 -27.26
CA SER A 265 7.02 8.26 -26.56
C SER A 265 5.93 9.23 -26.12
N PHE A 266 5.72 9.35 -24.81
CA PHE A 266 4.91 10.40 -24.23
C PHE A 266 5.68 11.72 -24.33
N SER A 267 5.23 12.63 -25.18
CA SER A 267 5.69 14.02 -25.20
C SER A 267 5.05 14.76 -24.04
N PHE A 268 5.88 15.28 -23.14
CA PHE A 268 5.46 16.21 -22.08
C PHE A 268 4.93 17.51 -22.70
N VAL A 269 3.72 17.89 -22.32
CA VAL A 269 3.21 19.25 -22.50
C VAL A 269 3.61 20.04 -21.25
N GLU A 270 4.41 21.08 -21.41
CA GLU A 270 4.78 21.99 -20.31
C GLU A 270 3.52 22.68 -19.75
N PRO A 271 3.30 22.67 -18.43
CA PRO A 271 2.22 23.46 -17.84
C PRO A 271 2.58 24.94 -17.83
N ALA A 272 1.59 25.77 -18.19
CA ALA A 272 1.67 27.22 -18.17
C ALA A 272 1.96 27.76 -16.75
N SER A 273 2.71 28.87 -16.74
CA SER A 273 3.23 29.67 -15.63
C SER A 273 2.37 29.84 -14.38
N GLU A 274 3.05 29.73 -13.28
CA GLU A 274 2.97 30.18 -11.89
C GLU A 274 1.82 31.11 -11.49
N GLY A 275 1.01 30.63 -10.51
CA GLY A 275 0.24 31.45 -9.59
C GLY A 275 0.65 31.08 -8.15
N GLU A 276 1.10 32.09 -7.39
CA GLU A 276 1.50 31.98 -5.99
C GLU A 276 0.34 31.52 -5.11
N ILE A 277 0.58 30.47 -4.31
CA ILE A 277 -0.25 30.17 -3.13
C ILE A 277 0.68 30.18 -1.91
N ASP A 278 0.74 31.33 -1.26
CA ASP A 278 1.42 31.53 0.01
C ASP A 278 0.39 31.75 1.13
N ALA A 279 0.26 30.81 2.05
CA ALA A 279 -0.23 31.05 3.41
C ALA A 279 0.31 29.95 4.36
N PRO A 280 1.10 30.29 5.37
CA PRO A 280 1.61 29.32 6.34
C PRO A 280 0.53 28.93 7.35
N MET A 281 0.31 27.63 7.53
CA MET A 281 -0.48 27.10 8.65
C MET A 281 0.34 27.12 9.95
N PRO A 282 -0.27 27.43 11.09
CA PRO A 282 0.42 27.42 12.38
C PRO A 282 0.81 25.99 12.80
N PRO A 283 1.95 25.81 13.50
CA PRO A 283 2.43 24.48 13.89
C PRO A 283 1.56 23.86 14.98
N PRO A 284 1.24 22.56 14.91
CA PRO A 284 0.67 21.85 16.03
C PRO A 284 1.74 21.61 17.12
N ALA A 285 1.32 21.60 18.38
CA ALA A 285 2.17 21.33 19.53
C ALA A 285 2.79 19.91 19.46
N ALA A 286 4.04 19.82 19.05
CA ALA A 286 4.73 18.57 18.72
C ALA A 286 5.57 17.97 19.86
N ALA A 287 5.51 18.51 21.10
CA ALA A 287 6.48 18.19 22.13
C ALA A 287 6.34 16.82 22.83
N SER A 288 5.23 16.09 22.72
CA SER A 288 5.01 14.88 23.53
C SER A 288 5.18 13.54 22.80
N LEU A 289 5.19 13.51 21.48
CA LEU A 289 5.35 12.27 20.70
C LEU A 289 6.82 11.92 20.41
N LEU A 290 7.67 12.94 20.30
CA LEU A 290 9.10 12.80 20.03
C LEU A 290 9.87 12.17 21.20
N ASP A 291 9.47 12.46 22.44
CA ASP A 291 10.09 11.85 23.62
C ASP A 291 9.76 10.36 23.77
N GLY A 292 8.59 9.93 23.28
CA GLY A 292 8.20 8.52 23.26
C GLY A 292 9.03 7.68 22.26
N VAL A 293 9.36 8.24 21.11
CA VAL A 293 10.16 7.56 20.08
C VAL A 293 11.64 7.52 20.46
N LYS A 294 12.18 8.61 20.99
CA LYS A 294 13.59 8.66 21.45
C LYS A 294 13.88 7.69 22.60
N ASN A 295 12.90 7.44 23.47
CA ASN A 295 13.05 6.47 24.56
C ASN A 295 12.95 5.00 24.09
N LEU A 296 12.37 4.74 22.93
CA LEU A 296 12.34 3.40 22.29
C LEU A 296 13.70 2.97 21.70
N PHE A 297 14.58 3.94 21.39
CA PHE A 297 15.90 3.69 20.79
C PHE A 297 17.06 3.75 21.77
N ARG A 298 16.81 4.03 23.07
CA ARG A 298 17.86 4.15 24.12
C ARG A 298 17.89 2.98 25.13
N SER A 299 17.15 1.92 24.90
CA SER A 299 17.20 0.71 25.77
C SER A 299 17.68 -0.51 25.01
#